data_fbc279974066219639f7889e01725080
#
_entry.id   fbc279974066219639f7889e01725080
#
_cell.length_a   1.000
_cell.length_b   1.000
_cell.length_c   1.000
_cell.angle_alpha   90.00
_cell.angle_beta   90.00
_cell.angle_gamma   90.00
#
_symmetry.space_group_name_H-M   'P 1'
#
loop_
_entity.id
_entity.type
_entity.pdbx_description
1 polymer ?
#
loop_
_entity_poly.entity_id
_entity_poly.type
_entity_poly.pdbx_seq_one_letter_code
_entity_poly.pdbx_strand_id
1 'polypeptide(L)'
;LVEVVSGLATAAEVVEQLCELTLSWGKQPVRCHSTPGFIVNRVARPYYSEAWRALEEQVAVPEVIDAALRDGAGFPMGPLELTDLIGQDVNFAVTCSVFNAFWQERRFLTSLVQQEL
;
A
#
# COMPACT_ATOMS: atom_id res chain seq x y z
N LEU A 1 -4.31 6.51 11.03
CA LEU A 1 -3.31 7.27 10.29
C LEU A 1 -3.98 8.10 9.20
N VAL A 2 -3.53 9.36 9.01
CA VAL A 2 -3.93 10.24 7.91
C VAL A 2 -2.69 10.86 7.31
N GLU A 3 -2.46 10.67 6.02
CA GLU A 3 -1.38 11.32 5.29
C GLU A 3 -1.84 12.71 4.85
N VAL A 4 -1.22 13.74 5.41
CA VAL A 4 -1.43 15.14 5.03
C VAL A 4 -0.44 15.48 3.91
N VAL A 5 -0.96 15.54 2.69
CA VAL A 5 -0.14 15.64 1.47
C VAL A 5 -0.06 17.09 1.02
N SER A 6 1.15 17.63 0.95
CA SER A 6 1.40 18.97 0.40
C SER A 6 1.79 18.90 -1.07
N GLY A 7 1.12 19.66 -1.91
CA GLY A 7 1.51 19.94 -3.30
C GLY A 7 2.41 21.17 -3.39
N LEU A 8 2.82 21.51 -4.60
CA LEU A 8 3.74 22.63 -4.86
C LEU A 8 3.20 24.00 -4.41
N ALA A 9 1.88 24.18 -4.45
CA ALA A 9 1.22 25.44 -4.10
C ALA A 9 0.51 25.40 -2.73
N THR A 10 0.72 24.37 -1.94
CA THR A 10 0.08 24.23 -0.63
C THR A 10 0.80 25.11 0.39
N ALA A 11 0.09 26.07 0.98
CA ALA A 11 0.63 26.90 2.03
C ALA A 11 0.90 26.08 3.32
N ALA A 12 1.96 26.43 4.04
CA ALA A 12 2.36 25.71 5.26
C ALA A 12 1.26 25.75 6.33
N GLU A 13 0.57 26.86 6.46
CA GLU A 13 -0.53 27.05 7.43
C GLU A 13 -1.69 26.06 7.19
N VAL A 14 -1.97 25.73 5.92
CA VAL A 14 -3.02 24.74 5.58
C VAL A 14 -2.60 23.35 6.06
N VAL A 15 -1.33 22.98 5.90
CA VAL A 15 -0.81 21.70 6.39
C VAL A 15 -0.93 21.61 7.90
N GLU A 16 -0.58 22.68 8.63
CA GLU A 16 -0.71 22.75 10.09
C GLU A 16 -2.16 22.57 10.52
N GLN A 17 -3.08 23.33 9.93
CA GLN A 17 -4.52 23.26 10.23
C GLN A 17 -5.08 21.85 10.01
N LEU A 18 -4.66 21.18 8.92
CA LEU A 18 -5.09 19.79 8.64
C LEU A 18 -4.50 18.79 9.63
N CYS A 19 -3.28 19.00 10.08
CA CYS A 19 -2.69 18.17 11.14
C CYS A 19 -3.45 18.35 12.47
N GLU A 20 -3.76 19.58 12.86
CA GLU A 20 -4.53 19.86 14.07
C GLU A 20 -5.95 19.27 13.99
N LEU A 21 -6.62 19.43 12.86
CA LEU A 21 -7.92 18.84 12.60
C LEU A 21 -7.88 17.30 12.71
N THR A 22 -6.85 16.68 12.11
CA THR A 22 -6.65 15.23 12.18
C THR A 22 -6.47 14.75 13.61
N LEU A 23 -5.68 15.47 14.40
CA LEU A 23 -5.51 15.18 15.83
C LEU A 23 -6.84 15.32 16.60
N SER A 24 -7.65 16.32 16.27
CA SER A 24 -8.98 16.50 16.92
C SER A 24 -9.92 15.32 16.67
N TRP A 25 -9.74 14.58 15.58
CA TRP A 25 -10.46 13.34 15.28
C TRP A 25 -9.89 12.10 15.98
N GLY A 26 -8.88 12.27 16.83
CA GLY A 26 -8.16 11.14 17.47
C GLY A 26 -7.35 10.32 16.48
N LYS A 27 -6.97 10.88 15.31
CA LYS A 27 -6.15 10.24 14.30
C LYS A 27 -4.69 10.74 14.38
N GLN A 28 -3.78 9.95 13.85
CA GLN A 28 -2.37 10.32 13.77
C GLN A 28 -2.09 10.94 12.39
N PRO A 29 -1.75 12.25 12.29
CA PRO A 29 -1.32 12.86 11.04
C PRO A 29 0.14 12.51 10.72
N VAL A 30 0.43 12.31 9.45
CA VAL A 30 1.78 12.19 8.91
C VAL A 30 1.91 13.13 7.72
N ARG A 31 2.91 14.00 7.73
CA ARG A 31 3.15 14.94 6.62
C ARG A 31 3.96 14.26 5.53
N CYS A 32 3.56 14.44 4.30
CA CYS A 32 4.33 13.97 3.15
C CYS A 32 4.15 14.89 1.93
N HIS A 33 5.06 14.77 0.99
CA HIS A 33 4.96 15.44 -0.30
C HIS A 33 4.10 14.64 -1.27
N SER A 34 3.54 15.32 -2.27
CA SER A 34 2.80 14.69 -3.35
C SER A 34 3.75 13.88 -4.24
N THR A 35 3.91 12.61 -3.89
CA THR A 35 4.70 11.61 -4.62
C THR A 35 3.85 10.37 -4.89
N PRO A 36 4.14 9.57 -5.93
CA PRO A 36 3.34 8.38 -6.24
C PRO A 36 3.23 7.41 -5.07
N GLY A 37 1.98 7.11 -4.66
CA GLY A 37 1.68 6.23 -3.55
C GLY A 37 1.93 6.82 -2.16
N PHE A 38 2.32 8.09 -2.07
CA PHE A 38 2.68 8.80 -0.84
C PHE A 38 3.63 7.95 0.02
N ILE A 39 3.33 7.71 1.30
CA ILE A 39 4.13 6.84 2.17
C ILE A 39 3.54 5.43 2.18
N VAL A 40 2.28 5.29 2.58
CA VAL A 40 1.67 3.98 2.88
C VAL A 40 1.56 3.11 1.62
N ASN A 41 0.98 3.63 0.55
CA ASN A 41 0.82 2.86 -0.68
C ASN A 41 2.16 2.51 -1.34
N ARG A 42 3.16 3.36 -1.21
CA ARG A 42 4.51 3.07 -1.72
C ARG A 42 5.19 1.96 -0.94
N VAL A 43 5.14 2.02 0.40
CA VAL A 43 5.81 1.05 1.28
C VAL A 43 5.06 -0.28 1.31
N ALA A 44 3.74 -0.26 1.20
CA ALA A 44 2.92 -1.46 1.21
C ALA A 44 2.97 -2.28 -0.08
N ARG A 45 3.39 -1.70 -1.23
CA ARG A 45 3.40 -2.45 -2.50
C ARG A 45 4.22 -3.76 -2.43
N PRO A 46 5.44 -3.79 -1.91
CA PRO A 46 6.20 -5.03 -1.78
C PRO A 46 5.49 -6.11 -0.94
N TYR A 47 4.74 -5.72 0.09
CA TYR A 47 3.97 -6.64 0.92
C TYR A 47 2.95 -7.45 0.10
N TYR A 48 2.22 -6.77 -0.78
CA TYR A 48 1.27 -7.42 -1.67
C TYR A 48 1.98 -8.17 -2.80
N SER A 49 2.91 -7.52 -3.48
CA SER A 49 3.54 -8.10 -4.68
C SER A 49 4.36 -9.35 -4.38
N GLU A 50 5.05 -9.40 -3.24
CA GLU A 50 5.78 -10.60 -2.84
C GLU A 50 4.85 -11.76 -2.46
N ALA A 51 3.72 -11.49 -1.82
CA ALA A 51 2.72 -12.52 -1.54
C ALA A 51 2.13 -13.11 -2.84
N TRP A 52 1.81 -12.26 -3.81
CA TRP A 52 1.34 -12.70 -5.12
C TRP A 52 2.39 -13.50 -5.89
N ARG A 53 3.67 -13.13 -5.80
CA ARG A 53 4.76 -13.92 -6.39
C ARG A 53 4.94 -15.27 -5.71
N ALA A 54 4.88 -15.31 -4.38
CA ALA A 54 4.94 -16.56 -3.65
C ALA A 54 3.80 -17.51 -4.04
N LEU A 55 2.60 -16.98 -4.29
CA LEU A 55 1.48 -17.76 -4.80
C LEU A 55 1.73 -18.24 -6.24
N GLU A 56 2.18 -17.35 -7.13
CA GLU A 56 2.52 -17.67 -8.52
C GLU A 56 3.61 -18.76 -8.61
N GLU A 57 4.63 -18.66 -7.78
CA GLU A 57 5.73 -19.62 -7.67
C GLU A 57 5.35 -20.92 -6.92
N GLN A 58 4.10 -21.01 -6.47
CA GLN A 58 3.57 -22.16 -5.71
C GLN A 58 4.37 -22.48 -4.42
N VAL A 59 4.90 -21.44 -3.79
CA VAL A 59 5.61 -21.58 -2.51
C VAL A 59 4.68 -22.13 -1.42
N ALA A 60 3.44 -21.63 -1.36
CA ALA A 60 2.41 -22.10 -0.45
C ALA A 60 1.01 -21.68 -0.95
N VAL A 61 -0.03 -22.24 -0.37
CA VAL A 61 -1.42 -21.82 -0.60
C VAL A 61 -1.70 -20.49 0.12
N PRO A 62 -2.72 -19.72 -0.31
CA PRO A 62 -3.01 -18.40 0.25
C PRO A 62 -3.10 -18.37 1.77
N GLU A 63 -3.80 -19.32 2.35
CA GLU A 63 -4.04 -19.37 3.80
C GLU A 63 -2.74 -19.55 4.59
N VAL A 64 -1.77 -20.27 4.03
CA VAL A 64 -0.46 -20.49 4.66
C VAL A 64 0.41 -19.23 4.55
N ILE A 65 0.38 -18.53 3.39
CA ILE A 65 1.08 -17.26 3.20
C ILE A 65 0.56 -16.23 4.21
N ASP A 66 -0.76 -16.09 4.31
CA ASP A 66 -1.39 -15.15 5.24
C ASP A 66 -1.10 -15.49 6.70
N ALA A 67 -1.21 -16.76 7.08
CA ALA A 67 -0.91 -17.19 8.44
C ALA A 67 0.56 -16.97 8.81
N ALA A 68 1.49 -17.23 7.91
CA ALA A 68 2.92 -16.98 8.14
C ALA A 68 3.22 -15.53 8.48
N LEU A 69 2.58 -14.58 7.80
CA LEU A 69 2.80 -13.16 8.04
C LEU A 69 1.97 -12.63 9.22
N ARG A 70 0.73 -13.07 9.37
CA ARG A 70 -0.11 -12.67 10.51
C ARG A 70 0.38 -13.24 11.82
N ASP A 71 0.55 -14.57 11.88
CA ASP A 71 0.82 -15.29 13.13
C ASP A 71 2.32 -15.38 13.41
N GLY A 72 3.14 -15.50 12.36
CA GLY A 72 4.60 -15.60 12.47
C GLY A 72 5.32 -14.24 12.55
N ALA A 73 4.94 -13.28 11.72
CA ALA A 73 5.58 -11.97 11.65
C ALA A 73 4.82 -10.86 12.39
N GLY A 74 3.62 -11.14 12.95
CA GLY A 74 2.87 -10.22 13.78
C GLY A 74 2.14 -9.11 13.02
N PHE A 75 1.87 -9.28 11.72
CA PHE A 75 1.02 -8.34 10.99
C PHE A 75 -0.45 -8.49 11.39
N PRO A 76 -1.23 -7.40 11.44
CA PRO A 76 -2.65 -7.47 11.80
C PRO A 76 -3.49 -8.34 10.86
N MET A 77 -3.09 -8.44 9.59
CA MET A 77 -3.78 -9.16 8.53
C MET A 77 -2.77 -9.72 7.53
N GLY A 78 -3.07 -10.88 6.97
CA GLY A 78 -2.26 -11.45 5.90
C GLY A 78 -2.33 -10.63 4.61
N PRO A 79 -1.32 -10.69 3.73
CA PRO A 79 -1.26 -9.87 2.53
C PRO A 79 -2.36 -10.18 1.52
N LEU A 80 -2.72 -11.45 1.33
CA LEU A 80 -3.76 -11.86 0.38
C LEU A 80 -5.16 -11.57 0.93
N GLU A 81 -5.39 -11.85 2.22
CA GLU A 81 -6.60 -11.44 2.96
C GLU A 81 -6.80 -9.92 2.88
N LEU A 82 -5.74 -9.13 3.02
CA LEU A 82 -5.81 -7.69 2.93
C LEU A 82 -6.14 -7.21 1.51
N THR A 83 -5.62 -7.87 0.47
CA THR A 83 -5.97 -7.52 -0.92
C THR A 83 -7.41 -7.88 -1.25
N ASP A 84 -7.97 -8.94 -0.66
CA ASP A 84 -9.40 -9.25 -0.79
C ASP A 84 -10.28 -8.19 -0.12
N LEU A 85 -9.87 -7.71 1.06
CA LEU A 85 -10.58 -6.64 1.77
C LEU A 85 -10.57 -5.31 0.99
N ILE A 86 -9.46 -4.96 0.36
CA ILE A 86 -9.30 -3.73 -0.42
C ILE A 86 -10.06 -3.82 -1.75
N GLY A 87 -10.10 -4.98 -2.36
CA GLY A 87 -10.52 -5.26 -3.72
C GLY A 87 -9.32 -5.44 -4.64
N GLN A 88 -9.30 -6.56 -5.38
CA GLN A 88 -8.17 -6.92 -6.24
C GLN A 88 -7.98 -5.92 -7.39
N ASP A 89 -9.07 -5.47 -7.98
CA ASP A 89 -9.09 -4.43 -9.02
C ASP A 89 -8.48 -3.11 -8.54
N VAL A 90 -8.84 -2.67 -7.34
CA VAL A 90 -8.29 -1.45 -6.72
C VAL A 90 -6.80 -1.63 -6.41
N ASN A 91 -6.41 -2.75 -5.81
CA ASN A 91 -5.01 -3.04 -5.49
C ASN A 91 -4.14 -3.09 -6.76
N PHE A 92 -4.64 -3.75 -7.81
CA PHE A 92 -3.97 -3.83 -9.10
C PHE A 92 -3.81 -2.45 -9.75
N ALA A 93 -4.88 -1.65 -9.81
CA ALA A 93 -4.85 -0.31 -10.40
C ALA A 93 -3.83 0.61 -9.68
N VAL A 94 -3.79 0.57 -8.34
CA VAL A 94 -2.81 1.34 -7.56
C VAL A 94 -1.39 0.85 -7.82
N THR A 95 -1.18 -0.46 -7.90
CA THR A 95 0.15 -1.03 -8.19
C THR A 95 0.64 -0.61 -9.57
N CYS A 96 -0.21 -0.67 -10.59
CA CYS A 96 0.11 -0.20 -11.95
C CYS A 96 0.43 1.30 -11.96
N SER A 97 -0.33 2.11 -11.23
CA SER A 97 -0.10 3.55 -11.13
C SER A 97 1.28 3.86 -10.52
N VAL A 98 1.63 3.19 -9.42
CA VAL A 98 2.94 3.36 -8.77
C VAL A 98 4.07 2.85 -9.67
N PHE A 99 3.90 1.69 -10.31
CA PHE A 99 4.86 1.12 -11.24
C PHE A 99 5.20 2.08 -12.40
N ASN A 100 4.18 2.63 -13.04
CA ASN A 100 4.36 3.58 -14.15
C ASN A 100 4.99 4.90 -13.68
N ALA A 101 4.61 5.39 -12.51
CA ALA A 101 5.13 6.64 -11.97
C ALA A 101 6.60 6.56 -11.53
N PHE A 102 7.10 5.36 -11.21
CA PHE A 102 8.50 5.10 -10.89
C PHE A 102 9.28 4.51 -12.08
N TRP A 103 8.93 4.89 -13.31
CA TRP A 103 9.64 4.49 -14.53
C TRP A 103 9.74 2.97 -14.70
N GLN A 104 8.65 2.26 -14.36
CA GLN A 104 8.57 0.80 -14.45
C GLN A 104 9.60 0.06 -13.60
N GLU A 105 9.87 0.57 -12.41
CA GLU A 105 10.81 -0.05 -11.50
C GLU A 105 10.31 -1.44 -11.06
N ARG A 106 11.18 -2.45 -11.18
CA ARG A 106 10.83 -3.89 -11.01
C ARG A 106 10.22 -4.24 -9.67
N ARG A 107 10.55 -3.54 -8.58
CA ARG A 107 9.96 -3.78 -7.26
C ARG A 107 8.45 -3.54 -7.20
N PHE A 108 7.91 -2.77 -8.14
CA PHE A 108 6.47 -2.48 -8.25
C PHE A 108 5.78 -3.26 -9.38
N LEU A 109 6.48 -4.21 -10.01
CA LEU A 109 5.92 -5.05 -11.06
C LEU A 109 4.81 -5.95 -10.47
N THR A 110 3.67 -5.97 -11.13
CA THR A 110 2.56 -6.89 -10.77
C THR A 110 2.93 -8.33 -11.13
N SER A 111 2.44 -9.31 -10.36
CA SER A 111 2.56 -10.71 -10.72
C SER A 111 1.64 -11.06 -11.91
N LEU A 112 1.94 -12.13 -12.62
CA LEU A 112 1.09 -12.61 -13.72
C LEU A 112 -0.29 -13.04 -13.20
N VAL A 113 -0.34 -13.71 -12.07
CA VAL A 113 -1.61 -14.12 -11.43
C VAL A 113 -2.49 -12.91 -11.12
N GLN A 114 -1.90 -11.83 -10.60
CA GLN A 114 -2.65 -10.61 -10.30
C GLN A 114 -3.16 -9.89 -11.56
N GLN A 115 -2.53 -10.10 -12.72
CA GLN A 115 -2.97 -9.52 -13.99
C GLN A 115 -4.16 -10.28 -14.60
N GLU A 116 -4.38 -11.52 -14.20
CA GLU A 116 -5.44 -12.40 -14.74
C GLU A 116 -6.72 -12.36 -13.89
N LEU A 117 -6.70 -11.75 -12.72
CA LEU A 117 -7.85 -11.60 -11.82
C LEU A 117 -8.67 -10.37 -12.15
#